data_3343fb13a9e17400a60483501525313d
#
_entry.id   3343fb13a9e17400a60483501525313d
#
_cell.length_a   1.000
_cell.length_b   1.000
_cell.length_c   1.000
_cell.angle_alpha   90.00
_cell.angle_beta   90.00
_cell.angle_gamma   90.00
#
_symmetry.space_group_name_H-M   'P 1'
#
loop_
_entity.id
_entity.type
_entity.pdbx_description
1 polymer ?
#
loop_
_entity_poly.entity_id
_entity_poly.type
_entity_poly.pdbx_seq_one_letter_code
_entity_poly.pdbx_strand_id
1 'polypeptide(L)'
;EEFAFRRFDRLSGGERQRVVVAKAIAQNPDLFLFDEPTSDLDLRNQIEVMKTIEELVSDPNSRKSAIVSIHDINIAARFADRILLLHEGEIKSEGTPIDVLTEENIAEGFEVSCEIIQSSGDSTLRVLVKDEIKL
;
A
#
# COMPACT_ATOMS: atom_id res chain seq x y z
N GLU A 1 18.99 -13.21 -9.37
CA GLU A 1 19.58 -14.46 -9.93
C GLU A 1 19.45 -15.65 -8.96
N GLU A 2 19.50 -15.43 -7.65
CA GLU A 2 19.51 -16.49 -6.63
C GLU A 2 18.28 -17.43 -6.67
N PHE A 3 17.12 -16.92 -7.12
CA PHE A 3 15.85 -17.67 -7.18
C PHE A 3 15.52 -18.24 -8.57
N ALA A 4 16.32 -17.93 -9.60
CA ALA A 4 16.00 -18.25 -11.01
C ALA A 4 15.79 -19.75 -11.29
N PHE A 5 16.40 -20.62 -10.49
CA PHE A 5 16.34 -22.08 -10.63
C PHE A 5 15.56 -22.78 -9.51
N ARG A 6 14.96 -22.02 -8.57
CA ARG A 6 14.13 -22.60 -7.51
C ARG A 6 12.68 -22.74 -7.99
N ARG A 7 12.05 -23.85 -7.62
CA ARG A 7 10.63 -24.05 -7.88
C ARG A 7 9.82 -23.05 -7.06
N PHE A 8 8.80 -22.45 -7.66
CA PHE A 8 7.93 -21.44 -7.03
C PHE A 8 7.28 -21.94 -5.73
N ASP A 9 6.88 -23.22 -5.69
CA ASP A 9 6.28 -23.86 -4.52
C ASP A 9 7.23 -24.03 -3.32
N ARG A 10 8.55 -23.91 -3.54
CA ARG A 10 9.59 -23.99 -2.51
C ARG A 10 10.07 -22.62 -2.02
N LEU A 11 9.51 -21.53 -2.53
CA LEU A 11 9.82 -20.19 -2.10
C LEU A 11 9.04 -19.84 -0.84
N SER A 12 9.64 -19.04 0.06
CA SER A 12 8.93 -18.39 1.16
C SER A 12 7.85 -17.42 0.65
N GLY A 13 6.92 -17.01 1.50
CA GLY A 13 5.87 -16.05 1.12
C GLY A 13 6.44 -14.77 0.52
N GLY A 14 7.43 -14.15 1.17
CA GLY A 14 8.09 -12.94 0.66
C GLY A 14 8.88 -13.16 -0.63
N GLU A 15 9.51 -14.32 -0.80
CA GLU A 15 10.19 -14.67 -2.06
C GLU A 15 9.20 -14.84 -3.21
N ARG A 16 8.05 -15.50 -2.96
CA ARG A 16 6.97 -15.63 -3.96
C ARG A 16 6.44 -14.28 -4.38
N GLN A 17 6.18 -13.40 -3.41
CA GLN A 17 5.65 -12.06 -3.69
C GLN A 17 6.61 -11.25 -4.56
N ARG A 18 7.91 -11.29 -4.27
CA ARG A 18 8.93 -10.65 -5.12
C ARG A 18 8.95 -11.22 -6.54
N VAL A 19 8.76 -12.52 -6.72
CA VAL A 19 8.66 -13.13 -8.04
C VAL A 19 7.40 -12.66 -8.78
N VAL A 20 6.25 -12.54 -8.09
CA VAL A 20 5.00 -12.02 -8.67
C VAL A 20 5.18 -10.57 -9.12
N VAL A 21 5.76 -9.72 -8.29
CA VAL A 21 6.07 -8.32 -8.63
C VAL A 21 7.05 -8.26 -9.82
N ALA A 22 8.12 -9.05 -9.80
CA ALA A 22 9.07 -9.12 -10.92
C ALA A 22 8.42 -9.58 -12.23
N LYS A 23 7.45 -10.50 -12.16
CA LYS A 23 6.67 -10.94 -13.32
C LYS A 23 5.81 -9.81 -13.89
N ALA A 24 5.16 -9.02 -13.04
CA ALA A 24 4.40 -7.84 -13.46
C ALA A 24 5.31 -6.80 -14.13
N ILE A 25 6.49 -6.55 -13.55
CA ILE A 25 7.50 -5.64 -14.10
C ILE A 25 7.96 -6.08 -15.49
N ALA A 26 8.21 -7.38 -15.68
CA ALA A 26 8.66 -7.93 -16.95
C ALA A 26 7.65 -7.77 -18.09
N GLN A 27 6.36 -7.61 -17.78
CA GLN A 27 5.31 -7.30 -18.76
C GLN A 27 5.36 -5.84 -19.24
N ASN A 28 6.05 -4.98 -18.48
CA ASN A 28 6.26 -3.55 -18.79
C ASN A 28 4.98 -2.76 -19.15
N PRO A 29 3.88 -2.87 -18.39
CA PRO A 29 2.64 -2.16 -18.67
C PRO A 29 2.75 -0.67 -18.31
N ASP A 30 1.81 0.14 -18.83
CA ASP A 30 1.65 1.53 -18.41
C ASP A 30 0.93 1.65 -17.04
N LEU A 31 0.05 0.70 -16.74
CA LEU A 31 -0.69 0.61 -15.47
C LEU A 31 -0.48 -0.74 -14.81
N PHE A 32 0.02 -0.72 -13.58
CA PHE A 32 0.11 -1.88 -12.70
C PHE A 32 -1.11 -1.94 -11.78
N LEU A 33 -1.64 -3.15 -11.60
CA LEU A 33 -2.67 -3.44 -10.60
C LEU A 33 -2.11 -4.48 -9.64
N PHE A 34 -1.96 -4.10 -8.37
CA PHE A 34 -1.50 -4.98 -7.31
C PHE A 34 -2.62 -5.16 -6.29
N ASP A 35 -3.02 -6.40 -6.09
CA ASP A 35 -4.00 -6.78 -5.08
C ASP A 35 -3.28 -7.33 -3.85
N GLU A 36 -3.34 -6.57 -2.76
CA GLU A 36 -2.71 -6.87 -1.46
C GLU A 36 -1.25 -7.36 -1.54
N PRO A 37 -0.35 -6.63 -2.22
CA PRO A 37 1.01 -7.12 -2.46
C PRO A 37 1.86 -7.25 -1.20
N THR A 38 1.36 -6.77 -0.06
CA THR A 38 2.04 -6.79 1.24
C THR A 38 1.42 -7.78 2.23
N SER A 39 0.34 -8.49 1.84
CA SER A 39 -0.30 -9.48 2.70
C SER A 39 0.68 -10.62 3.07
N ASP A 40 0.56 -11.14 4.28
CA ASP A 40 1.37 -12.25 4.81
C ASP A 40 2.90 -12.01 4.79
N LEU A 41 3.34 -10.77 4.65
CA LEU A 41 4.74 -10.38 4.71
C LEU A 41 5.11 -9.78 6.06
N ASP A 42 6.34 -10.04 6.53
CA ASP A 42 6.91 -9.28 7.63
C ASP A 42 7.15 -7.81 7.25
N LEU A 43 7.28 -6.93 8.24
CA LEU A 43 7.43 -5.49 8.05
C LEU A 43 8.56 -5.11 7.08
N ARG A 44 9.68 -5.83 7.11
CA ARG A 44 10.81 -5.56 6.22
C ARG A 44 10.43 -5.84 4.77
N ASN A 45 9.86 -7.01 4.51
CA ASN A 45 9.46 -7.43 3.17
C ASN A 45 8.31 -6.54 2.64
N GLN A 46 7.36 -6.11 3.48
CA GLN A 46 6.33 -5.14 3.10
C GLN A 46 6.93 -3.85 2.56
N ILE A 47 7.88 -3.27 3.29
CA ILE A 47 8.56 -2.04 2.89
C ILE A 47 9.39 -2.24 1.61
N GLU A 48 10.09 -3.38 1.46
CA GLU A 48 10.85 -3.69 0.24
C GLU A 48 9.95 -3.79 -1.00
N VAL A 49 8.78 -4.43 -0.89
CA VAL A 49 7.80 -4.53 -1.97
C VAL A 49 7.26 -3.15 -2.34
N MET A 50 6.84 -2.35 -1.36
CA MET A 50 6.30 -1.01 -1.62
C MET A 50 7.33 -0.08 -2.25
N LYS A 51 8.58 -0.10 -1.79
CA LYS A 51 9.68 0.65 -2.43
C LYS A 51 9.91 0.23 -3.88
N THR A 52 9.85 -1.06 -4.16
CA THR A 52 9.98 -1.56 -5.54
C THR A 52 8.85 -1.02 -6.42
N ILE A 53 7.62 -0.98 -5.92
CA ILE A 53 6.47 -0.41 -6.66
C ILE A 53 6.65 1.10 -6.85
N GLU A 54 7.06 1.83 -5.80
CA GLU A 54 7.35 3.26 -5.87
C GLU A 54 8.42 3.57 -6.93
N GLU A 55 9.54 2.86 -6.93
CA GLU A 55 10.63 3.01 -7.91
C GLU A 55 10.15 2.79 -9.36
N LEU A 56 9.19 1.87 -9.58
CA LEU A 56 8.64 1.61 -10.91
C LEU A 56 7.88 2.79 -11.51
N VAL A 57 7.22 3.59 -10.66
CA VAL A 57 6.35 4.69 -11.11
C VAL A 57 6.98 6.07 -10.91
N SER A 58 8.09 6.16 -10.17
CA SER A 58 8.74 7.43 -9.82
C SER A 58 9.57 8.04 -10.95
N ASP A 59 9.83 7.33 -12.06
CA ASP A 59 10.58 7.90 -13.17
C ASP A 59 9.71 8.95 -13.91
N PRO A 60 10.07 10.24 -13.87
CA PRO A 60 9.30 11.31 -14.53
C PRO A 60 9.17 11.15 -16.05
N ASN A 61 10.05 10.37 -16.68
CA ASN A 61 10.01 10.06 -18.10
C ASN A 61 9.16 8.82 -18.39
N SER A 62 8.80 8.08 -17.38
CA SER A 62 7.93 6.91 -17.43
C SER A 62 6.48 7.40 -17.24
N ARG A 63 5.56 6.98 -18.13
CA ARG A 63 4.11 7.21 -17.96
C ARG A 63 3.45 6.10 -17.16
N LYS A 64 4.20 5.46 -16.27
CA LYS A 64 3.71 4.33 -15.50
C LYS A 64 2.95 4.79 -14.27
N SER A 65 1.94 4.03 -13.93
CA SER A 65 1.13 4.22 -12.72
C SER A 65 0.88 2.87 -12.05
N ALA A 66 0.59 2.89 -10.75
CA ALA A 66 0.20 1.71 -10.01
C ALA A 66 -1.07 1.99 -9.18
N ILE A 67 -2.00 1.04 -9.20
CA ILE A 67 -3.11 0.97 -8.26
C ILE A 67 -2.83 -0.22 -7.36
N VAL A 68 -2.87 0.01 -6.05
CA VAL A 68 -2.51 -0.99 -5.04
C VAL A 68 -3.61 -1.06 -4.00
N SER A 69 -4.20 -2.24 -3.80
CA SER A 69 -5.07 -2.47 -2.64
C SER A 69 -4.21 -2.75 -1.41
N ILE A 70 -4.48 -2.07 -0.31
CA ILE A 70 -3.70 -2.13 0.94
C ILE A 70 -4.63 -2.09 2.13
N HIS A 71 -4.41 -2.96 3.12
CA HIS A 71 -5.12 -2.92 4.41
C HIS A 71 -4.41 -2.05 5.45
N ASP A 72 -3.09 -1.92 5.38
CA ASP A 72 -2.33 -1.11 6.32
C ASP A 72 -2.39 0.37 5.94
N ILE A 73 -3.15 1.13 6.75
CA ILE A 73 -3.36 2.57 6.55
C ILE A 73 -2.04 3.35 6.61
N ASN A 74 -1.09 2.94 7.46
CA ASN A 74 0.19 3.62 7.60
C ASN A 74 1.11 3.36 6.41
N ILE A 75 1.03 2.17 5.79
CA ILE A 75 1.71 1.90 4.51
C ILE A 75 1.08 2.77 3.41
N ALA A 76 -0.25 2.85 3.33
CA ALA A 76 -0.93 3.71 2.38
C ALA A 76 -0.55 5.19 2.57
N ALA A 77 -0.57 5.69 3.82
CA ALA A 77 -0.17 7.06 4.15
C ALA A 77 1.26 7.42 3.71
N ARG A 78 2.16 6.43 3.73
CA ARG A 78 3.58 6.63 3.43
C ARG A 78 3.89 6.61 1.94
N PHE A 79 3.24 5.73 1.17
CA PHE A 79 3.65 5.42 -0.21
C PHE A 79 2.68 5.94 -1.27
N ALA A 80 1.43 6.25 -0.92
CA ALA A 80 0.45 6.68 -1.90
C ALA A 80 0.52 8.18 -2.19
N ASP A 81 0.47 8.55 -3.48
CA ASP A 81 0.22 9.92 -3.91
C ASP A 81 -1.26 10.29 -3.74
N ARG A 82 -2.14 9.32 -3.97
CA ARG A 82 -3.61 9.44 -3.83
C ARG A 82 -4.17 8.18 -3.19
N ILE A 83 -5.21 8.37 -2.39
CA ILE A 83 -5.94 7.29 -1.72
C ILE A 83 -7.39 7.33 -2.17
N LEU A 84 -7.95 6.14 -2.40
CA LEU A 84 -9.36 5.88 -2.53
C LEU A 84 -9.79 5.05 -1.31
N LEU A 85 -10.62 5.63 -0.44
CA LEU A 85 -11.19 4.93 0.69
C LEU A 85 -12.49 4.24 0.26
N LEU A 86 -12.48 2.91 0.33
CA LEU A 86 -13.64 2.07 -0.02
C LEU A 86 -14.28 1.52 1.24
N HIS A 87 -15.60 1.62 1.31
CA HIS A 87 -16.42 1.01 2.35
C HIS A 87 -17.74 0.54 1.75
N GLU A 88 -18.16 -0.70 2.05
CA GLU A 88 -19.38 -1.31 1.53
C GLU A 88 -19.58 -1.22 0.00
N GLY A 89 -18.49 -1.27 -0.76
CA GLY A 89 -18.52 -1.21 -2.22
C GLY A 89 -18.65 0.19 -2.82
N GLU A 90 -18.60 1.24 -1.99
CA GLU A 90 -18.65 2.63 -2.41
C GLU A 90 -17.34 3.37 -2.11
N ILE A 91 -17.01 4.37 -2.93
CA ILE A 91 -15.91 5.30 -2.64
C ILE A 91 -16.43 6.33 -1.63
N LYS A 92 -15.92 6.30 -0.41
CA LYS A 92 -16.26 7.24 0.65
C LYS A 92 -15.45 8.53 0.58
N SER A 93 -14.19 8.42 0.22
CA SER A 93 -13.30 9.57 0.09
C SER A 93 -12.22 9.30 -0.94
N GLU A 94 -11.77 10.36 -1.63
CA GLU A 94 -10.69 10.32 -2.60
C GLU A 94 -9.85 11.59 -2.49
N GLY A 95 -8.53 11.45 -2.49
CA GLY A 95 -7.63 12.60 -2.42
C GLY A 95 -6.20 12.24 -2.08
N THR A 96 -5.43 13.23 -1.64
CA THR A 96 -4.11 12.98 -1.05
C THR A 96 -4.26 12.28 0.31
N PRO A 97 -3.18 11.64 0.82
CA PRO A 97 -3.26 11.01 2.14
C PRO A 97 -3.78 11.94 3.25
N ILE A 98 -3.42 13.22 3.23
CA ILE A 98 -3.87 14.19 4.24
C ILE A 98 -5.37 14.53 4.11
N ASP A 99 -5.91 14.50 2.89
CA ASP A 99 -7.31 14.78 2.65
C ASP A 99 -8.22 13.60 3.04
N VAL A 100 -7.72 12.38 2.84
CA VAL A 100 -8.51 11.16 3.02
C VAL A 100 -8.37 10.55 4.40
N LEU A 101 -7.15 10.53 4.96
CA LEU A 101 -6.87 9.90 6.26
C LEU A 101 -7.18 10.87 7.40
N THR A 102 -8.47 11.15 7.61
CA THR A 102 -9.00 11.91 8.73
C THR A 102 -9.59 10.98 9.79
N GLU A 103 -9.69 11.44 11.03
CA GLU A 103 -10.30 10.66 12.12
C GLU A 103 -11.74 10.25 11.76
N GLU A 104 -12.50 11.15 11.10
CA GLU A 104 -13.88 10.93 10.68
C GLU A 104 -13.97 9.84 9.60
N ASN A 105 -13.17 9.94 8.52
CA ASN A 105 -13.16 8.96 7.43
C ASN A 105 -12.71 7.56 7.91
N ILE A 106 -11.75 7.53 8.84
CA ILE A 106 -11.26 6.26 9.40
C ILE A 106 -12.31 5.65 10.33
N ALA A 107 -12.98 6.47 11.14
CA ALA A 107 -14.07 6.01 12.00
C ALA A 107 -15.21 5.42 11.16
N GLU A 108 -15.60 6.08 10.06
CA GLU A 108 -16.68 5.61 9.18
C GLU A 108 -16.27 4.37 8.37
N GLY A 109 -15.03 4.35 7.83
CA GLY A 109 -14.59 3.28 6.92
C GLY A 109 -14.09 2.01 7.62
N PHE A 110 -13.60 2.10 8.86
CA PHE A 110 -12.98 1.00 9.60
C PHE A 110 -13.60 0.72 10.95
N GLU A 111 -14.59 1.52 11.39
CA GLU A 111 -15.27 1.37 12.68
C GLU A 111 -14.31 1.45 13.88
N VAL A 112 -13.27 2.27 13.77
CA VAL A 112 -12.27 2.47 14.83
C VAL A 112 -12.05 3.94 15.12
N SER A 113 -11.78 4.27 16.38
CA SER A 113 -11.28 5.57 16.77
C SER A 113 -9.77 5.63 16.58
N CYS A 114 -9.27 6.76 16.13
CA CYS A 114 -7.84 6.95 15.93
C CYS A 114 -7.41 8.39 16.27
N GLU A 115 -6.12 8.59 16.24
CA GLU A 115 -5.46 9.90 16.29
C GLU A 115 -4.56 10.03 15.06
N ILE A 116 -4.65 11.18 14.39
CA ILE A 116 -3.80 11.47 13.25
C ILE A 116 -2.61 12.31 13.72
N ILE A 117 -1.41 11.75 13.55
CA ILE A 117 -0.16 12.42 13.94
C ILE A 117 0.57 12.83 12.66
N GLN A 118 0.80 14.14 12.53
CA GLN A 118 1.66 14.69 11.48
C GLN A 118 2.97 15.15 12.10
N SER A 119 4.08 14.61 11.64
CA SER A 119 5.41 14.99 12.15
C SER A 119 5.86 16.30 11.54
N SER A 120 6.37 17.21 12.36
CA SER A 120 6.79 18.56 11.94
C SER A 120 8.01 18.59 11.00
N GLY A 121 8.66 17.45 10.77
CA GLY A 121 9.88 17.35 9.92
C GLY A 121 9.74 16.38 8.74
N ASP A 122 8.65 15.66 8.67
CA ASP A 122 8.36 14.69 7.64
C ASP A 122 6.87 14.83 7.31
N SER A 123 6.52 14.97 6.02
CA SER A 123 5.13 15.12 5.58
C SER A 123 4.31 13.85 5.77
N THR A 124 4.89 12.81 6.34
CA THR A 124 4.24 11.50 6.51
C THR A 124 3.23 11.54 7.64
N LEU A 125 1.99 11.21 7.31
CA LEU A 125 0.94 10.98 8.30
C LEU A 125 1.14 9.63 8.99
N ARG A 126 0.75 9.58 10.26
CA ARG A 126 0.64 8.34 11.03
C ARG A 126 -0.73 8.26 11.67
N VAL A 127 -1.37 7.13 11.45
CA VAL A 127 -2.66 6.80 12.06
C VAL A 127 -2.40 5.91 13.26
N LEU A 128 -2.73 6.42 14.44
CA LEU A 128 -2.66 5.67 15.69
C LEU A 128 -4.07 5.21 16.07
N VAL A 129 -4.37 3.95 15.81
CA VAL A 129 -5.65 3.35 16.18
C VAL A 129 -5.71 3.23 17.70
N LYS A 130 -6.83 3.66 18.31
CA LYS A 130 -7.03 3.69 19.77
C LYS A 130 -7.97 2.59 20.24
N ASP A 131 -9.15 2.48 19.62
CA ASP A 131 -10.19 1.53 20.05
C ASP A 131 -11.19 1.25 18.93
N GLU A 132 -11.93 0.14 19.05
CA GLU A 132 -13.10 -0.13 18.21
C GLU A 132 -14.28 0.78 18.58
N ILE A 133 -15.03 1.22 17.59
CA ILE A 133 -16.28 1.95 17.81
C ILE A 133 -17.39 0.89 17.92
N LYS A 134 -17.95 0.70 19.10
CA LYS A 134 -19.15 -0.14 19.28
C LYS A 134 -20.37 0.65 18.85
N LEU A 135 -20.93 0.29 17.73
CA LEU A 135 -22.23 0.77 17.26
C LEU A 135 -23.37 0.21 18.10
#